data_80b9ebc8acf9dc4e05c18427564dd00c
#
_entry.id   80b9ebc8acf9dc4e05c18427564dd00c
#
_cell.length_a   1.000
_cell.length_b   1.000
_cell.length_c   1.000
_cell.angle_alpha   90.00
_cell.angle_beta   90.00
_cell.angle_gamma   90.00
#
_symmetry.space_group_name_H-M   'P 1'
#
loop_
_entity.id
_entity.type
_entity.pdbx_description
1 polymer ?
#
loop_
_entity_poly.entity_id
_entity_poly.type
_entity_poly.pdbx_seq_one_letter_code
_entity_poly.pdbx_strand_id
1 'polypeptide(L)'
;MISYHLKIVIFLFLVSSSVAFSNAHAFCFKEAGERYSVDPLLLIAIAQTESSLNPQATNINRRGTAKESIDIGLMQINSVWFNQLSSEWGISKQDLIKNPCQNVYVGAYILALNIKKNGVNWKSIGAYNAGFSDKTEAARIIYAKKVYNFYVSLLAKNREFVIANASKGVMIK
;
A
#
# COMPACT_ATOMS: atom_id res chain seq x y z
N MET A 1 51.46 16.48 57.71
CA MET A 1 50.71 15.28 57.13
C MET A 1 49.41 15.81 56.56
N ILE A 2 49.38 15.91 55.22
CA ILE A 2 48.27 16.50 54.49
C ILE A 2 47.48 15.34 53.91
N SER A 3 46.23 15.15 54.39
CA SER A 3 45.29 14.13 53.88
C SER A 3 44.57 14.69 52.67
N TYR A 4 44.80 14.09 51.49
CA TYR A 4 44.08 14.39 50.28
C TYR A 4 42.84 13.50 50.17
N HIS A 5 41.66 14.07 50.39
CA HIS A 5 40.40 13.42 50.05
C HIS A 5 40.16 13.54 48.54
N LEU A 6 40.36 12.44 47.85
CA LEU A 6 40.04 12.29 46.41
C LEU A 6 38.51 12.22 46.25
N LYS A 7 37.88 13.29 45.82
CA LYS A 7 36.46 13.32 45.45
C LYS A 7 36.31 12.73 44.04
N ILE A 8 35.85 11.48 43.98
CA ILE A 8 35.46 10.87 42.74
C ILE A 8 34.12 11.46 42.31
N VAL A 9 34.13 12.32 41.29
CA VAL A 9 32.91 12.83 40.64
C VAL A 9 32.50 11.81 39.59
N ILE A 10 31.48 11.02 39.91
CA ILE A 10 30.83 10.12 38.94
C ILE A 10 29.96 10.97 38.04
N PHE A 11 30.43 11.21 36.82
CA PHE A 11 29.67 11.87 35.78
C PHE A 11 28.71 10.80 35.14
N LEU A 12 27.49 10.78 35.62
CA LEU A 12 26.44 9.97 35.01
C LEU A 12 26.08 10.57 33.62
N PHE A 13 26.63 10.00 32.56
CA PHE A 13 26.20 10.25 31.21
C PHE A 13 24.81 9.59 31.03
N LEU A 14 23.76 10.39 31.19
CA LEU A 14 22.42 10.03 30.69
C LEU A 14 22.46 10.02 29.17
N VAL A 15 22.72 8.84 28.59
CA VAL A 15 22.53 8.61 27.17
C VAL A 15 21.02 8.64 26.93
N SER A 16 20.51 9.81 26.58
CA SER A 16 19.17 9.97 26.07
C SER A 16 19.09 9.24 24.72
N SER A 17 18.69 7.97 24.75
CA SER A 17 18.35 7.22 23.54
C SER A 17 17.11 7.86 22.94
N SER A 18 17.32 8.80 22.03
CA SER A 18 16.27 9.28 21.14
C SER A 18 15.80 8.07 20.33
N VAL A 19 14.72 7.45 20.75
CA VAL A 19 14.01 6.49 19.92
C VAL A 19 13.49 7.29 18.74
N ALA A 20 14.23 7.25 17.63
CA ALA A 20 13.72 7.74 16.36
C ALA A 20 12.48 6.88 16.03
N PHE A 21 11.30 7.42 16.32
CA PHE A 21 10.08 6.89 15.74
C PHE A 21 10.28 7.01 14.23
N SER A 22 10.66 5.90 13.60
CA SER A 22 10.53 5.77 12.17
C SER A 22 9.07 6.11 11.87
N ASN A 23 8.83 7.23 11.20
CA ASN A 23 7.54 7.52 10.61
C ASN A 23 7.27 6.35 9.66
N ALA A 24 6.59 5.32 10.15
CA ALA A 24 5.93 4.36 9.30
C ALA A 24 4.99 5.21 8.45
N HIS A 25 5.37 5.46 7.21
CA HIS A 25 4.52 6.15 6.27
C HIS A 25 3.22 5.34 6.21
N ALA A 26 2.20 5.85 6.88
CA ALA A 26 0.86 5.34 6.69
C ALA A 26 0.56 5.53 5.21
N PHE A 27 0.40 4.43 4.46
CA PHE A 27 0.24 4.48 3.00
C PHE A 27 -1.14 4.97 2.55
N CYS A 28 -1.84 5.72 3.38
CA CYS A 28 -3.15 6.34 3.09
C CYS A 28 -4.22 5.39 2.53
N PHE A 29 -4.16 4.10 2.88
CA PHE A 29 -5.15 3.12 2.41
C PHE A 29 -6.56 3.44 2.91
N LYS A 30 -6.68 3.93 4.15
CA LYS A 30 -7.97 4.31 4.74
C LYS A 30 -8.55 5.51 3.99
N GLU A 31 -7.80 6.57 3.87
CA GLU A 31 -8.22 7.82 3.23
C GLU A 31 -8.55 7.61 1.73
N ALA A 32 -7.73 6.81 1.03
CA ALA A 32 -8.00 6.45 -0.35
C ALA A 32 -9.26 5.58 -0.50
N GLY A 33 -9.45 4.64 0.43
CA GLY A 33 -10.65 3.80 0.48
C GLY A 33 -11.91 4.64 0.69
N GLU A 34 -11.89 5.56 1.65
CA GLU A 34 -13.00 6.49 1.92
C GLU A 34 -13.29 7.37 0.69
N ARG A 35 -12.26 7.93 0.05
CA ARG A 35 -12.37 8.79 -1.12
C ARG A 35 -13.05 8.12 -2.31
N TYR A 36 -12.75 6.85 -2.55
CA TYR A 36 -13.21 6.10 -3.73
C TYR A 36 -14.25 5.02 -3.42
N SER A 37 -14.75 4.96 -2.17
CA SER A 37 -15.71 3.95 -1.70
C SER A 37 -15.23 2.52 -1.95
N VAL A 38 -13.96 2.27 -1.64
CA VAL A 38 -13.30 0.95 -1.72
C VAL A 38 -12.86 0.53 -0.32
N ASP A 39 -13.04 -0.74 0.03
CA ASP A 39 -12.57 -1.27 1.31
C ASP A 39 -11.02 -1.08 1.44
N PRO A 40 -10.52 -0.39 2.48
CA PRO A 40 -9.09 -0.22 2.71
C PRO A 40 -8.31 -1.52 2.82
N LEU A 41 -8.90 -2.58 3.39
CA LEU A 41 -8.25 -3.90 3.48
C LEU A 41 -8.11 -4.54 2.10
N LEU A 42 -9.04 -4.28 1.18
CA LEU A 42 -8.93 -4.73 -0.21
C LEU A 42 -7.79 -4.00 -0.93
N LEU A 43 -7.62 -2.70 -0.70
CA LEU A 43 -6.49 -1.93 -1.25
C LEU A 43 -5.14 -2.46 -0.72
N ILE A 44 -5.05 -2.80 0.57
CA ILE A 44 -3.87 -3.42 1.16
C ILE A 44 -3.60 -4.79 0.51
N ALA A 45 -4.63 -5.61 0.32
CA ALA A 45 -4.50 -6.92 -0.34
C ALA A 45 -4.00 -6.82 -1.79
N ILE A 46 -4.46 -5.80 -2.53
CA ILE A 46 -3.97 -5.49 -3.87
C ILE A 46 -2.49 -5.06 -3.79
N ALA A 47 -2.13 -4.09 -2.96
CA ALA A 47 -0.74 -3.64 -2.80
C ALA A 47 0.21 -4.78 -2.38
N GLN A 48 -0.26 -5.69 -1.51
CA GLN A 48 0.47 -6.90 -1.14
C GLN A 48 0.68 -7.81 -2.35
N THR A 49 -0.32 -7.95 -3.22
CA THR A 49 -0.26 -8.78 -4.43
C THR A 49 0.67 -8.16 -5.49
N GLU A 50 0.64 -6.83 -5.64
CA GLU A 50 1.36 -6.09 -6.68
C GLU A 50 2.85 -5.94 -6.37
N SER A 51 3.17 -5.56 -5.15
CA SER A 51 4.53 -5.13 -4.80
C SER A 51 5.08 -5.73 -3.50
N SER A 52 4.32 -6.59 -2.82
CA SER A 52 4.60 -7.01 -1.44
C SER A 52 4.75 -5.81 -0.49
N LEU A 53 3.94 -4.77 -0.71
CA LEU A 53 3.97 -3.50 0.00
C LEU A 53 5.29 -2.71 -0.16
N ASN A 54 6.03 -2.93 -1.25
CA ASN A 54 7.24 -2.18 -1.54
C ASN A 54 6.91 -0.88 -2.31
N PRO A 55 7.08 0.32 -1.72
CA PRO A 55 6.76 1.58 -2.39
C PRO A 55 7.72 1.92 -3.52
N GLN A 56 8.90 1.29 -3.58
CA GLN A 56 9.92 1.51 -4.61
C GLN A 56 9.88 0.43 -5.71
N ALA A 57 8.87 -0.45 -5.69
CA ALA A 57 8.77 -1.51 -6.69
C ALA A 57 8.63 -0.93 -8.09
N THR A 58 9.39 -1.50 -9.02
CA THR A 58 9.31 -1.15 -10.45
C THR A 58 9.40 -2.43 -11.27
N ASN A 59 8.51 -2.60 -12.24
CA ASN A 59 8.51 -3.73 -13.15
C ASN A 59 8.42 -3.26 -14.60
N ILE A 60 9.13 -3.93 -15.51
CA ILE A 60 9.10 -3.65 -16.95
C ILE A 60 8.44 -4.83 -17.65
N ASN A 61 7.28 -4.57 -18.25
CA ASN A 61 6.53 -5.55 -19.01
C ASN A 61 6.96 -5.55 -20.47
N ARG A 62 7.03 -6.72 -21.10
CA ARG A 62 7.30 -6.91 -22.54
C ARG A 62 8.52 -6.10 -23.01
N ARG A 63 9.59 -6.18 -22.24
CA ARG A 63 10.85 -5.46 -22.49
C ARG A 63 11.33 -5.65 -23.95
N GLY A 64 11.71 -4.55 -24.59
CA GLY A 64 12.25 -4.55 -25.95
C GLY A 64 11.19 -4.71 -27.04
N THR A 65 9.90 -4.63 -26.73
CA THR A 65 8.82 -4.67 -27.74
C THR A 65 8.10 -3.33 -27.86
N ALA A 66 7.38 -3.12 -28.95
CA ALA A 66 6.53 -1.93 -29.13
C ALA A 66 5.40 -1.81 -28.09
N LYS A 67 5.18 -2.85 -27.28
CA LYS A 67 4.17 -2.88 -26.21
C LYS A 67 4.83 -2.85 -24.82
N GLU A 68 6.06 -2.41 -24.73
CA GLU A 68 6.72 -2.23 -23.44
C GLU A 68 5.95 -1.26 -22.56
N SER A 69 5.80 -1.60 -21.29
CA SER A 69 5.19 -0.75 -20.28
C SER A 69 5.90 -0.92 -18.94
N ILE A 70 5.75 0.06 -18.06
CA ILE A 70 6.38 0.08 -16.74
C ILE A 70 5.28 0.16 -15.69
N ASP A 71 5.38 -0.67 -14.65
CA ASP A 71 4.55 -0.58 -13.45
C ASP A 71 5.39 0.00 -12.31
N ILE A 72 4.82 0.89 -11.51
CA ILE A 72 5.55 1.57 -10.44
C ILE A 72 4.78 1.67 -9.13
N GLY A 73 5.54 1.57 -8.04
CA GLY A 73 5.10 1.83 -6.67
C GLY A 73 4.26 0.71 -6.05
N LEU A 74 3.66 1.03 -4.89
CA LEU A 74 2.87 0.10 -4.09
C LEU A 74 1.79 -0.64 -4.87
N MET A 75 1.03 0.11 -5.68
CA MET A 75 -0.11 -0.36 -6.44
C MET A 75 0.22 -0.71 -7.89
N GLN A 76 1.54 -0.72 -8.25
CA GLN A 76 2.05 -1.03 -9.58
C GLN A 76 1.29 -0.30 -10.70
N ILE A 77 1.27 1.04 -10.60
CA ILE A 77 0.58 1.88 -11.58
C ILE A 77 1.29 1.77 -12.94
N ASN A 78 0.56 1.27 -13.94
CA ASN A 78 1.10 1.06 -15.28
C ASN A 78 1.26 2.37 -16.04
N SER A 79 2.31 2.44 -16.86
CA SER A 79 2.64 3.61 -17.68
C SER A 79 1.56 4.03 -18.69
N VAL A 80 0.58 3.19 -18.98
CA VAL A 80 -0.58 3.57 -19.82
C VAL A 80 -1.40 4.70 -19.20
N TRP A 81 -1.31 4.88 -17.87
CA TRP A 81 -1.99 5.94 -17.14
C TRP A 81 -1.21 7.25 -17.08
N PHE A 82 0.11 7.25 -17.36
CA PHE A 82 0.98 8.39 -17.06
C PHE A 82 0.57 9.68 -17.81
N ASN A 83 0.16 9.56 -19.07
CA ASN A 83 -0.27 10.72 -19.85
C ASN A 83 -1.53 11.35 -19.25
N GLN A 84 -2.54 10.54 -18.92
CA GLN A 84 -3.77 11.02 -18.30
C GLN A 84 -3.50 11.62 -16.92
N LEU A 85 -2.74 10.95 -16.07
CA LEU A 85 -2.38 11.44 -14.74
C LEU A 85 -1.65 12.79 -14.80
N SER A 86 -0.73 12.93 -15.74
CA SER A 86 0.02 14.18 -15.93
C SER A 86 -0.86 15.31 -16.47
N SER A 87 -1.67 15.04 -17.49
CA SER A 87 -2.47 16.08 -18.16
C SER A 87 -3.68 16.53 -17.33
N GLU A 88 -4.36 15.61 -16.64
CA GLU A 88 -5.58 15.92 -15.91
C GLU A 88 -5.33 16.32 -14.45
N TRP A 89 -4.28 15.75 -13.82
CA TRP A 89 -4.06 15.89 -12.37
C TRP A 89 -2.67 16.42 -12.01
N GLY A 90 -1.81 16.67 -12.98
CA GLY A 90 -0.44 17.14 -12.76
C GLY A 90 0.44 16.12 -12.03
N ILE A 91 0.07 14.83 -12.05
CA ILE A 91 0.81 13.76 -11.37
C ILE A 91 1.85 13.18 -12.32
N SER A 92 3.12 13.36 -11.99
CA SER A 92 4.22 12.78 -12.75
C SER A 92 4.57 11.35 -12.33
N LYS A 93 5.34 10.64 -13.16
CA LYS A 93 5.94 9.35 -12.80
C LYS A 93 6.75 9.44 -11.50
N GLN A 94 7.49 10.54 -11.31
CA GLN A 94 8.31 10.74 -10.12
C GLN A 94 7.47 10.87 -8.85
N ASP A 95 6.32 11.52 -8.95
CA ASP A 95 5.40 11.66 -7.81
C ASP A 95 4.86 10.31 -7.37
N LEU A 96 4.52 9.42 -8.32
CA LEU A 96 4.05 8.07 -8.03
C LEU A 96 5.10 7.18 -7.34
N ILE A 97 6.40 7.43 -7.55
CA ILE A 97 7.50 6.71 -6.88
C ILE A 97 7.81 7.33 -5.52
N LYS A 98 7.89 8.68 -5.45
CA LYS A 98 8.33 9.39 -4.25
C LYS A 98 7.24 9.52 -3.21
N ASN A 99 5.97 9.50 -3.62
CA ASN A 99 4.80 9.64 -2.75
C ASN A 99 3.96 8.36 -2.76
N PRO A 100 4.22 7.42 -1.84
CA PRO A 100 3.45 6.17 -1.74
C PRO A 100 1.96 6.40 -1.51
N CYS A 101 1.60 7.45 -0.78
CA CYS A 101 0.21 7.81 -0.54
C CYS A 101 -0.51 8.16 -1.85
N GLN A 102 0.12 8.99 -2.70
CA GLN A 102 -0.43 9.32 -4.02
C GLN A 102 -0.56 8.10 -4.93
N ASN A 103 0.41 7.18 -4.86
CA ASN A 103 0.36 5.91 -5.60
C ASN A 103 -0.87 5.08 -5.19
N VAL A 104 -1.18 5.01 -3.88
CA VAL A 104 -2.38 4.33 -3.36
C VAL A 104 -3.66 5.02 -3.84
N TYR A 105 -3.72 6.36 -3.80
CA TYR A 105 -4.89 7.08 -4.32
C TYR A 105 -5.16 6.79 -5.79
N VAL A 106 -4.12 6.77 -6.62
CA VAL A 106 -4.25 6.43 -8.06
C VAL A 106 -4.70 4.98 -8.24
N GLY A 107 -4.11 4.04 -7.48
CA GLY A 107 -4.54 2.64 -7.52
C GLY A 107 -6.01 2.45 -7.11
N ALA A 108 -6.44 3.12 -6.05
CA ALA A 108 -7.84 3.11 -5.60
C ALA A 108 -8.79 3.69 -6.66
N TYR A 109 -8.40 4.78 -7.34
CA TYR A 109 -9.14 5.35 -8.46
C TYR A 109 -9.30 4.35 -9.62
N ILE A 110 -8.21 3.70 -10.04
CA ILE A 110 -8.25 2.70 -11.13
C ILE A 110 -9.18 1.53 -10.77
N LEU A 111 -9.11 1.05 -9.52
CA LEU A 111 -10.02 0.03 -9.03
C LEU A 111 -11.48 0.50 -9.03
N ALA A 112 -11.74 1.72 -8.58
CA ALA A 112 -13.08 2.31 -8.60
C ALA A 112 -13.65 2.43 -10.02
N LEU A 113 -12.82 2.76 -11.02
CA LEU A 113 -13.24 2.74 -12.44
C LEU A 113 -13.67 1.33 -12.90
N ASN A 114 -12.93 0.30 -12.51
CA ASN A 114 -13.28 -1.09 -12.82
C ASN A 114 -14.61 -1.49 -12.17
N ILE A 115 -14.80 -1.11 -10.90
CA ILE A 115 -16.04 -1.36 -10.15
C ILE A 115 -17.21 -0.59 -10.78
N LYS A 116 -17.01 0.66 -11.14
CA LYS A 116 -18.05 1.46 -11.84
C LYS A 116 -18.48 0.80 -13.15
N LYS A 117 -17.53 0.23 -13.89
CA LYS A 117 -17.79 -0.39 -15.19
C LYS A 117 -18.51 -1.72 -15.08
N ASN A 118 -18.25 -2.54 -14.07
CA ASN A 118 -18.68 -3.95 -14.03
C ASN A 118 -19.27 -4.40 -12.67
N GLY A 119 -19.52 -3.44 -11.76
CA GLY A 119 -20.06 -3.71 -10.42
C GLY A 119 -19.01 -4.17 -9.40
N VAL A 120 -19.45 -4.28 -8.14
CA VAL A 120 -18.62 -4.76 -7.02
C VAL A 120 -18.54 -6.28 -7.07
N ASN A 121 -17.51 -6.82 -7.68
CA ASN A 121 -17.29 -8.27 -7.81
C ASN A 121 -15.82 -8.61 -8.08
N TRP A 122 -15.46 -9.88 -7.97
CA TRP A 122 -14.09 -10.36 -8.18
C TRP A 122 -13.60 -10.24 -9.64
N LYS A 123 -14.50 -10.11 -10.61
CA LYS A 123 -14.13 -9.82 -12.01
C LYS A 123 -13.58 -8.40 -12.13
N SER A 124 -14.18 -7.41 -11.45
CA SER A 124 -13.70 -6.03 -11.40
C SER A 124 -12.35 -5.91 -10.69
N ILE A 125 -12.14 -6.68 -9.61
CA ILE A 125 -10.87 -6.74 -8.90
C ILE A 125 -9.80 -7.40 -9.77
N GLY A 126 -10.13 -8.52 -10.41
CA GLY A 126 -9.22 -9.20 -11.34
C GLY A 126 -8.84 -8.35 -12.55
N ALA A 127 -9.75 -7.48 -13.00
CA ALA A 127 -9.51 -6.56 -14.11
C ALA A 127 -8.49 -5.45 -13.78
N TYR A 128 -8.17 -5.24 -12.51
CA TYR A 128 -7.09 -4.33 -12.11
C TYR A 128 -5.77 -4.69 -12.79
N ASN A 129 -5.43 -5.98 -12.82
CA ASN A 129 -4.22 -6.50 -13.48
C ASN A 129 -4.44 -6.84 -14.96
N ALA A 130 -5.57 -7.47 -15.31
CA ALA A 130 -5.72 -8.13 -16.59
C ALA A 130 -6.73 -7.45 -17.55
N GLY A 131 -7.38 -6.37 -17.11
CA GLY A 131 -8.44 -5.71 -17.86
C GLY A 131 -9.67 -6.61 -18.07
N PHE A 132 -10.54 -6.24 -19.02
CA PHE A 132 -11.83 -6.91 -19.25
C PHE A 132 -11.90 -7.75 -20.54
N SER A 133 -10.79 -7.90 -21.27
CA SER A 133 -10.77 -8.73 -22.48
C SER A 133 -11.06 -10.21 -22.16
N ASP A 134 -11.84 -10.88 -23.00
CA ASP A 134 -12.10 -12.31 -22.83
C ASP A 134 -10.81 -13.14 -22.93
N LYS A 135 -9.86 -12.69 -23.76
CA LYS A 135 -8.53 -13.32 -23.88
C LYS A 135 -7.71 -13.31 -22.58
N THR A 136 -8.05 -12.46 -21.62
CA THR A 136 -7.36 -12.32 -20.35
C THR A 136 -8.14 -12.88 -19.17
N GLU A 137 -9.23 -13.61 -19.40
CA GLU A 137 -10.09 -14.12 -18.34
C GLU A 137 -9.34 -15.03 -17.35
N ALA A 138 -8.52 -15.96 -17.84
CA ALA A 138 -7.73 -16.82 -16.98
C ALA A 138 -6.77 -16.05 -16.08
N ALA A 139 -6.07 -15.04 -16.62
CA ALA A 139 -5.18 -14.16 -15.84
C ALA A 139 -5.96 -13.36 -14.80
N ARG A 140 -7.13 -12.85 -15.16
CA ARG A 140 -8.05 -12.13 -14.27
C ARG A 140 -8.49 -12.97 -13.07
N ILE A 141 -8.85 -14.24 -13.31
CA ILE A 141 -9.25 -15.17 -12.25
C ILE A 141 -8.07 -15.50 -11.33
N ILE A 142 -6.89 -15.77 -11.88
CA ILE A 142 -5.68 -16.07 -11.11
C ILE A 142 -5.33 -14.89 -10.21
N TYR A 143 -5.35 -13.69 -10.75
CA TYR A 143 -5.07 -12.48 -9.98
C TYR A 143 -6.11 -12.25 -8.87
N ALA A 144 -7.40 -12.33 -9.19
CA ALA A 144 -8.48 -12.17 -8.22
C ALA A 144 -8.35 -13.17 -7.05
N LYS A 145 -7.98 -14.43 -7.32
CA LYS A 145 -7.73 -15.44 -6.27
C LYS A 145 -6.55 -15.05 -5.35
N LYS A 146 -5.47 -14.49 -5.90
CA LYS A 146 -4.33 -14.03 -5.08
C LYS A 146 -4.76 -12.91 -4.14
N VAL A 147 -5.46 -11.89 -4.66
CA VAL A 147 -5.99 -10.78 -3.86
C VAL A 147 -6.96 -11.29 -2.81
N TYR A 148 -7.88 -12.20 -3.17
CA TYR A 148 -8.83 -12.81 -2.25
C TYR A 148 -8.14 -13.46 -1.06
N ASN A 149 -7.11 -14.26 -1.28
CA ASN A 149 -6.39 -14.95 -0.21
C ASN A 149 -5.75 -13.97 0.77
N PHE A 150 -5.13 -12.89 0.28
CA PHE A 150 -4.61 -11.83 1.16
C PHE A 150 -5.74 -11.10 1.89
N TYR A 151 -6.81 -10.77 1.21
CA TYR A 151 -7.93 -10.04 1.77
C TYR A 151 -8.60 -10.81 2.92
N VAL A 152 -8.91 -12.10 2.76
CA VAL A 152 -9.49 -12.91 3.84
C VAL A 152 -8.52 -13.09 5.02
N SER A 153 -7.22 -13.19 4.76
CA SER A 153 -6.21 -13.22 5.83
C SER A 153 -6.18 -11.93 6.63
N LEU A 154 -6.30 -10.76 5.97
CA LEU A 154 -6.38 -9.46 6.64
C LEU A 154 -7.67 -9.30 7.44
N LEU A 155 -8.80 -9.76 6.92
CA LEU A 155 -10.07 -9.75 7.63
C LEU A 155 -10.01 -10.61 8.90
N ALA A 156 -9.43 -11.80 8.83
CA ALA A 156 -9.27 -12.68 10.00
C ALA A 156 -8.42 -12.01 11.09
N LYS A 157 -7.26 -11.45 10.73
CA LYS A 157 -6.37 -10.73 11.66
C LYS A 157 -7.05 -9.52 12.29
N ASN A 158 -7.80 -8.75 11.51
CA ASN A 158 -8.52 -7.58 12.00
C ASN A 158 -9.61 -7.98 12.99
N ARG A 159 -10.34 -9.06 12.71
CA ARG A 159 -11.34 -9.63 13.63
C ARG A 159 -10.71 -10.11 14.95
N GLU A 160 -9.60 -10.83 14.89
CA GLU A 160 -8.86 -11.28 16.07
C GLU A 160 -8.38 -10.09 16.92
N PHE A 161 -7.85 -9.04 16.29
CA PHE A 161 -7.43 -7.81 16.96
C PHE A 161 -8.61 -7.14 17.68
N VAL A 162 -9.77 -7.01 17.04
CA VAL A 162 -10.97 -6.41 17.63
C VAL A 162 -11.45 -7.24 18.83
N ILE A 163 -11.53 -8.57 18.72
CA ILE A 163 -11.95 -9.48 19.80
C ILE A 163 -10.97 -9.38 20.97
N ALA A 164 -9.66 -9.44 20.72
CA ALA A 164 -8.64 -9.38 21.77
C ALA A 164 -8.65 -8.04 22.54
N ASN A 165 -8.96 -6.92 21.87
CA ASN A 165 -9.05 -5.62 22.52
C ASN A 165 -10.39 -5.41 23.25
N ALA A 166 -11.49 -5.93 22.73
CA ALA A 166 -12.78 -5.93 23.41
C ALA A 166 -12.72 -6.72 24.73
N SER A 167 -12.03 -7.87 24.74
CA SER A 167 -11.85 -8.67 25.96
C SER A 167 -10.98 -7.99 27.04
N LYS A 168 -10.14 -7.00 26.64
CA LYS A 168 -9.32 -6.19 27.56
C LYS A 168 -10.02 -4.93 28.04
N GLY A 169 -11.30 -4.72 27.71
CA GLY A 169 -12.06 -3.52 28.08
C GLY A 169 -11.61 -2.23 27.37
N VAL A 170 -10.78 -2.34 26.34
CA VAL A 170 -10.36 -1.19 25.52
C VAL A 170 -11.42 -0.95 24.45
N MET A 171 -12.32 0.00 24.68
CA MET A 171 -13.23 0.47 23.63
C MET A 171 -12.42 1.23 22.58
N ILE A 172 -12.38 0.70 21.36
CA ILE A 172 -11.82 1.40 20.20
C ILE A 172 -12.84 2.49 19.81
N LYS A 173 -12.45 3.74 20.02
CA LYS A 173 -13.23 4.92 19.54
C LYS A 173 -12.99 5.15 18.06
#